data_8e8f9fedb449f021cb8e076dec05e12e
#
_entry.id   8e8f9fedb449f021cb8e076dec05e12e
#
_cell.length_a   1.000
_cell.length_b   1.000
_cell.length_c   1.000
_cell.angle_alpha   90.00
_cell.angle_beta   90.00
_cell.angle_gamma   90.00
#
_symmetry.space_group_name_H-M   'P 1'
#
loop_
_entity.id
_entity.type
_entity.pdbx_description
1 polymer ?
#
loop_
_entity_poly.entity_id
_entity_poly.type
_entity_poly.pdbx_seq_one_letter_code
_entity_poly.pdbx_strand_id
1 'polypeptide(L)'
;KGGVTAYQSSDIRLKQDLRKLDYLGIIKAMGGTFGFAWKKDNTRSIGWIAQHVLCNPHLKDIVETDEKGYYKINYWSPKLIATAFGAIEQVGDEVSRLKARVVFLESEVQRLSGDKKDCNKKRLDNKNINSLN
;
A
#
# COMPACT_ATOMS: atom_id res chain seq x y z
N LYS A 1 -4.17 32.71 -23.46
CA LYS A 1 -4.97 31.61 -22.85
C LYS A 1 -4.17 30.32 -23.05
N GLY A 2 -3.30 29.97 -22.11
CA GLY A 2 -2.60 28.71 -22.12
C GLY A 2 -3.58 27.62 -21.67
N GLY A 3 -4.03 26.76 -22.59
CA GLY A 3 -4.77 25.57 -22.26
C GLY A 3 -3.84 24.62 -21.48
N VAL A 4 -4.28 24.14 -20.32
CA VAL A 4 -3.58 23.07 -19.63
C VAL A 4 -3.72 21.82 -20.49
N THR A 5 -2.63 21.41 -21.14
CA THR A 5 -2.62 20.18 -21.93
C THR A 5 -2.59 19.01 -20.94
N ALA A 6 -3.70 18.30 -20.80
CA ALA A 6 -3.81 17.13 -19.93
C ALA A 6 -3.09 15.89 -20.48
N TYR A 7 -2.64 15.93 -21.73
CA TYR A 7 -1.98 14.81 -22.38
C TYR A 7 -0.47 14.88 -22.23
N GLN A 8 0.14 13.75 -21.84
CA GLN A 8 1.58 13.55 -21.84
C GLN A 8 1.94 12.39 -22.75
N SER A 9 3.06 12.53 -23.46
CA SER A 9 3.61 11.43 -24.25
C SER A 9 3.97 10.26 -23.36
N SER A 10 3.44 9.07 -23.68
CA SER A 10 3.66 7.85 -22.87
C SER A 10 4.01 6.64 -23.73
N ASP A 11 4.43 6.85 -24.96
CA ASP A 11 4.86 5.82 -25.90
C ASP A 11 6.10 5.09 -25.36
N ILE A 12 6.04 3.74 -25.38
CA ILE A 12 7.15 2.89 -24.91
C ILE A 12 8.45 3.14 -25.65
N ARG A 13 8.38 3.54 -26.93
CA ARG A 13 9.54 3.85 -27.77
C ARG A 13 10.35 5.06 -27.30
N LEU A 14 9.75 5.89 -26.43
CA LEU A 14 10.39 7.07 -25.82
C LEU A 14 10.93 6.79 -24.41
N LYS A 15 10.83 5.55 -23.93
CA LYS A 15 11.20 5.16 -22.56
C LYS A 15 12.35 4.16 -22.61
N GLN A 16 13.23 4.24 -21.64
CA GLN A 16 14.30 3.27 -21.39
C GLN A 16 14.31 2.87 -19.90
N ASP A 17 15.05 1.82 -19.56
CA ASP A 17 15.28 1.35 -18.19
C ASP A 17 13.97 1.12 -17.40
N LEU A 18 12.97 0.53 -18.06
CA LEU A 18 11.67 0.25 -17.46
C LEU A 18 11.82 -0.74 -16.29
N ARG A 19 11.47 -0.28 -15.09
CA ARG A 19 11.50 -1.09 -13.88
C ARG A 19 10.36 -0.69 -12.94
N LYS A 20 9.86 -1.65 -12.19
CA LYS A 20 8.95 -1.36 -11.08
C LYS A 20 9.77 -0.84 -9.90
N LEU A 21 9.25 0.17 -9.21
CA LEU A 21 9.82 0.74 -7.99
C LEU A 21 9.01 0.27 -6.78
N ASP A 22 9.52 0.52 -5.59
CA ASP A 22 8.74 0.41 -4.34
C ASP A 22 7.87 1.65 -4.15
N TYR A 23 6.77 1.71 -4.87
CA TYR A 23 5.86 2.86 -4.86
C TYR A 23 5.23 3.09 -3.50
N LEU A 24 4.89 2.01 -2.79
CA LEU A 24 4.34 2.11 -1.44
C LEU A 24 5.36 2.71 -0.46
N GLY A 25 6.62 2.32 -0.55
CA GLY A 25 7.72 2.90 0.21
C GLY A 25 7.92 4.38 -0.12
N ILE A 26 7.85 4.75 -1.41
CA ILE A 26 7.93 6.16 -1.85
C ILE A 26 6.81 6.99 -1.21
N ILE A 27 5.56 6.53 -1.23
CA ILE A 27 4.43 7.24 -0.62
C ILE A 27 4.59 7.34 0.92
N LYS A 28 4.99 6.27 1.58
CA LYS A 28 5.25 6.28 3.03
C LYS A 28 6.34 7.27 3.42
N ALA A 29 7.37 7.42 2.59
CA ALA A 29 8.46 8.39 2.80
C ALA A 29 8.05 9.87 2.66
N MET A 30 6.81 10.16 2.24
CA MET A 30 6.24 11.52 2.30
C MET A 30 5.85 11.96 3.72
N GLY A 31 5.98 11.11 4.73
CA GLY A 31 5.72 11.42 6.12
C GLY A 31 4.25 11.41 6.54
N GLY A 32 3.36 10.94 5.65
CA GLY A 32 1.92 10.81 5.94
C GLY A 32 1.07 12.02 5.54
N THR A 33 -0.24 11.81 5.59
CA THR A 33 -1.25 12.82 5.30
C THR A 33 -1.77 13.42 6.60
N PHE A 34 -1.85 14.73 6.68
CA PHE A 34 -2.25 15.47 7.89
C PHE A 34 -3.52 16.28 7.67
N GLY A 35 -4.41 16.27 8.67
CA GLY A 35 -5.42 17.30 8.82
C GLY A 35 -4.82 18.51 9.54
N PHE A 36 -5.06 19.71 9.04
CA PHE A 36 -4.52 20.96 9.62
C PHE A 36 -5.51 22.12 9.47
N ALA A 37 -5.22 23.23 10.12
CA ALA A 37 -5.92 24.49 9.92
C ALA A 37 -4.94 25.57 9.45
N TRP A 38 -5.39 26.41 8.52
CA TRP A 38 -4.61 27.56 8.05
C TRP A 38 -4.54 28.62 9.13
N LYS A 39 -3.32 29.10 9.45
CA LYS A 39 -3.11 30.14 10.49
C LYS A 39 -3.84 31.46 10.19
N LYS A 40 -4.05 31.77 8.91
CA LYS A 40 -4.63 33.06 8.49
C LYS A 40 -6.12 33.22 8.82
N ASP A 41 -6.89 32.11 8.81
CA ASP A 41 -8.35 32.13 8.87
C ASP A 41 -8.94 30.91 9.60
N ASN A 42 -8.10 30.04 10.15
CA ASN A 42 -8.49 28.81 10.83
C ASN A 42 -9.29 27.80 9.95
N THR A 43 -9.28 27.98 8.61
CA THR A 43 -9.91 27.03 7.68
C THR A 43 -9.21 25.69 7.75
N ARG A 44 -10.00 24.61 7.89
CA ARG A 44 -9.48 23.24 7.95
C ARG A 44 -9.20 22.68 6.57
N SER A 45 -8.13 21.91 6.45
CA SER A 45 -7.72 21.25 5.21
C SER A 45 -6.99 19.93 5.50
N ILE A 46 -6.68 19.21 4.44
CA ILE A 46 -5.91 17.96 4.49
C ILE A 46 -4.79 18.06 3.45
N GLY A 47 -3.61 17.56 3.78
CA GLY A 47 -2.50 17.56 2.84
C GLY A 47 -1.20 17.02 3.43
N TRP A 48 -0.14 17.17 2.68
CA TRP A 48 1.22 16.78 3.08
C TRP A 48 2.04 17.98 3.52
N ILE A 49 3.12 17.70 4.24
CA ILE A 49 4.09 18.72 4.65
C ILE A 49 5.19 18.79 3.59
N ALA A 50 5.37 19.94 2.95
CA ALA A 50 6.30 20.10 1.84
C ALA A 50 7.75 19.78 2.23
N GLN A 51 8.17 20.06 3.45
CA GLN A 51 9.49 19.72 3.98
C GLN A 51 9.73 18.22 4.01
N HIS A 52 8.71 17.41 4.31
CA HIS A 52 8.82 15.95 4.27
C HIS A 52 8.96 15.46 2.83
N VAL A 53 8.18 16.03 1.89
CA VAL A 53 8.26 15.68 0.47
C VAL A 53 9.63 16.04 -0.12
N LEU A 54 10.24 17.15 0.29
CA LEU A 54 11.61 17.54 -0.11
C LEU A 54 12.67 16.50 0.27
N CYS A 55 12.48 15.78 1.37
CA CYS A 55 13.39 14.71 1.80
C CYS A 55 13.21 13.43 0.97
N ASN A 56 12.15 13.32 0.15
CA ASN A 56 11.88 12.15 -0.68
C ASN A 56 12.65 12.25 -2.00
N PRO A 57 13.63 11.38 -2.29
CA PRO A 57 14.47 11.46 -3.48
C PRO A 57 13.69 11.31 -4.78
N HIS A 58 12.53 10.65 -4.74
CA HIS A 58 11.69 10.41 -5.92
C HIS A 58 10.68 11.54 -6.20
N LEU A 59 10.27 12.30 -5.17
CA LEU A 59 9.18 13.29 -5.28
C LEU A 59 9.60 14.71 -4.93
N LYS A 60 10.85 14.97 -4.54
CA LYS A 60 11.33 16.32 -4.18
C LYS A 60 11.12 17.37 -5.26
N ASP A 61 11.12 16.97 -6.52
CA ASP A 61 10.93 17.84 -7.69
C ASP A 61 9.48 18.32 -7.89
N ILE A 62 8.51 17.79 -7.12
CA ILE A 62 7.14 18.33 -7.12
C ILE A 62 6.96 19.49 -6.11
N VAL A 63 8.01 19.85 -5.37
CA VAL A 63 7.99 20.96 -4.41
C VAL A 63 8.68 22.16 -5.00
N GLU A 64 8.02 23.29 -4.94
CA GLU A 64 8.52 24.60 -5.36
C GLU A 64 8.50 25.58 -4.19
N THR A 65 9.29 26.65 -4.31
CA THR A 65 9.27 27.77 -3.36
C THR A 65 8.55 28.96 -3.99
N ASP A 66 7.65 29.61 -3.25
CA ASP A 66 7.02 30.85 -3.71
C ASP A 66 7.92 32.07 -3.49
N GLU A 67 7.47 33.25 -3.95
CA GLU A 67 8.20 34.52 -3.85
C GLU A 67 8.49 34.94 -2.40
N LYS A 68 7.71 34.42 -1.44
CA LYS A 68 7.87 34.71 0.00
C LYS A 68 8.72 33.66 0.72
N GLY A 69 9.24 32.66 0.00
CA GLY A 69 10.05 31.61 0.55
C GLY A 69 9.25 30.43 1.15
N TYR A 70 7.94 30.37 0.96
CA TYR A 70 7.12 29.23 1.40
C TYR A 70 7.12 28.12 0.37
N TYR A 71 7.21 26.88 0.83
CA TYR A 71 7.13 25.72 -0.02
C TYR A 71 5.69 25.40 -0.44
N LYS A 72 5.54 25.00 -1.72
CA LYS A 72 4.29 24.57 -2.34
C LYS A 72 4.48 23.17 -2.94
N ILE A 73 3.46 22.34 -2.88
CA ILE A 73 3.44 21.01 -3.49
C ILE A 73 2.55 21.05 -4.74
N ASN A 74 3.07 20.55 -5.85
CA ASN A 74 2.28 20.30 -7.04
C ASN A 74 1.49 18.99 -6.88
N TYR A 75 0.26 19.09 -6.35
CA TYR A 75 -0.64 17.94 -6.16
C TYR A 75 -1.11 17.29 -7.47
N TRP A 76 -0.98 18.01 -8.58
CA TRP A 76 -1.37 17.54 -9.92
C TRP A 76 -0.20 16.99 -10.72
N SER A 77 0.94 16.77 -10.10
CA SER A 77 2.09 16.18 -10.75
C SER A 77 1.77 14.78 -11.29
N PRO A 78 1.96 14.52 -12.59
CA PRO A 78 1.77 13.18 -13.17
C PRO A 78 2.63 12.11 -12.51
N LYS A 79 3.81 12.48 -12.03
CA LYS A 79 4.70 11.60 -11.28
C LYS A 79 4.07 11.18 -9.95
N LEU A 80 3.48 12.12 -9.21
CA LEU A 80 2.79 11.84 -7.95
C LEU A 80 1.59 10.92 -8.17
N ILE A 81 0.78 11.22 -9.18
CA ILE A 81 -0.41 10.43 -9.54
C ILE A 81 0.02 8.99 -9.92
N ALA A 82 1.00 8.84 -10.80
CA ALA A 82 1.50 7.51 -11.20
C ALA A 82 2.09 6.74 -10.01
N THR A 83 2.80 7.41 -9.10
CA THR A 83 3.33 6.80 -7.87
C THR A 83 2.20 6.31 -6.96
N ALA A 84 1.12 7.08 -6.81
CA ALA A 84 -0.04 6.68 -6.01
C ALA A 84 -0.74 5.45 -6.60
N PHE A 85 -0.93 5.39 -7.92
CA PHE A 85 -1.49 4.21 -8.58
C PHE A 85 -0.57 2.99 -8.43
N GLY A 86 0.75 3.15 -8.58
CA GLY A 86 1.71 2.07 -8.35
C GLY A 86 1.67 1.54 -6.91
N ALA A 87 1.47 2.41 -5.92
CA ALA A 87 1.29 2.01 -4.52
C ALA A 87 -0.01 1.23 -4.31
N ILE A 88 -1.10 1.62 -4.97
CA ILE A 88 -2.38 0.89 -4.94
C ILE A 88 -2.22 -0.51 -5.55
N GLU A 89 -1.52 -0.65 -6.68
CA GLU A 89 -1.20 -1.96 -7.29
C GLU A 89 -0.43 -2.84 -6.30
N GLN A 90 0.61 -2.33 -5.66
CA GLN A 90 1.40 -3.07 -4.67
C GLN A 90 0.55 -3.53 -3.47
N VAL A 91 -0.35 -2.68 -2.97
CA VAL A 91 -1.29 -3.06 -1.90
C VAL A 91 -2.24 -4.17 -2.37
N GLY A 92 -2.74 -4.08 -3.61
CA GLY A 92 -3.59 -5.12 -4.22
C GLY A 92 -2.90 -6.47 -4.32
N ASP A 93 -1.65 -6.48 -4.77
CA ASP A 93 -0.82 -7.70 -4.85
C ASP A 93 -0.59 -8.30 -3.46
N GLU A 94 -0.28 -7.47 -2.46
CA GLU A 94 -0.07 -7.91 -1.08
C GLU A 94 -1.34 -8.50 -0.47
N VAL A 95 -2.50 -7.86 -0.68
CA VAL A 95 -3.80 -8.39 -0.24
C VAL A 95 -4.09 -9.74 -0.89
N SER A 96 -3.82 -9.89 -2.19
CA SER A 96 -4.02 -11.16 -2.90
C SER A 96 -3.13 -12.27 -2.35
N ARG A 97 -1.87 -11.96 -2.06
CA ARG A 97 -0.91 -12.88 -1.44
C ARG A 97 -1.36 -13.29 -0.03
N LEU A 98 -1.84 -12.34 0.78
CA LEU A 98 -2.33 -12.61 2.13
C LEU A 98 -3.60 -13.45 2.11
N LYS A 99 -4.53 -13.20 1.19
CA LYS A 99 -5.74 -14.03 1.01
C LYS A 99 -5.38 -15.48 0.67
N ALA A 100 -4.45 -15.71 -0.25
CA ALA A 100 -4.00 -17.06 -0.58
C ALA A 100 -3.38 -17.77 0.63
N ARG A 101 -2.58 -17.05 1.43
CA ARG A 101 -1.98 -17.59 2.64
C ARG A 101 -3.02 -17.93 3.71
N VAL A 102 -4.06 -17.11 3.88
CA VAL A 102 -5.17 -17.37 4.81
C VAL A 102 -5.89 -18.66 4.40
N VAL A 103 -6.26 -18.82 3.12
CA VAL A 103 -6.90 -20.05 2.60
C VAL A 103 -6.05 -21.28 2.87
N PHE A 104 -4.74 -21.20 2.63
CA PHE A 104 -3.82 -22.29 2.94
C PHE A 104 -3.80 -22.64 4.42
N LEU A 105 -3.69 -21.65 5.31
CA LEU A 105 -3.67 -21.87 6.75
C LEU A 105 -4.99 -22.42 7.28
N GLU A 106 -6.12 -21.97 6.75
CA GLU A 106 -7.45 -22.50 7.07
C GLU A 106 -7.55 -24.01 6.71
N SER A 107 -7.05 -24.42 5.53
CA SER A 107 -7.03 -25.82 5.11
C SER A 107 -6.14 -26.67 6.02
N GLU A 108 -4.97 -26.15 6.44
CA GLU A 108 -4.08 -26.83 7.38
C GLU A 108 -4.72 -26.99 8.77
N VAL A 109 -5.40 -25.96 9.26
CA VAL A 109 -6.14 -26.04 10.53
C VAL A 109 -7.24 -27.10 10.47
N GLN A 110 -8.00 -27.18 9.37
CA GLN A 110 -9.03 -28.21 9.18
C GLN A 110 -8.43 -29.61 9.14
N ARG A 111 -7.32 -29.80 8.43
CA ARG A 111 -6.60 -31.09 8.37
C ARG A 111 -6.17 -31.54 9.77
N LEU A 112 -5.50 -30.69 10.53
CA LEU A 112 -5.03 -30.99 11.89
C LEU A 112 -6.19 -31.26 12.87
N SER A 113 -7.32 -30.57 12.71
CA SER A 113 -8.54 -30.82 13.51
C SER A 113 -9.19 -32.15 13.17
N GLY A 114 -9.17 -32.57 11.90
CA GLY A 114 -9.62 -33.89 11.44
C GLY A 114 -8.77 -35.02 12.02
N ASP A 115 -7.45 -34.91 11.94
CA ASP A 115 -6.50 -35.89 12.49
C ASP A 115 -6.69 -36.09 14.01
N LYS A 116 -6.94 -35.01 14.76
CA LYS A 116 -7.23 -35.11 16.20
C LYS A 116 -8.54 -35.85 16.49
N LYS A 117 -9.59 -35.65 15.69
CA LYS A 117 -10.86 -36.36 15.84
C LYS A 117 -10.71 -37.86 15.58
N ASP A 118 -9.96 -38.24 14.55
CA ASP A 118 -9.70 -39.65 14.23
C ASP A 118 -8.86 -40.35 15.29
N CYS A 119 -7.82 -39.67 15.83
CA CYS A 119 -7.04 -40.20 16.94
C CYS A 119 -7.87 -40.42 18.21
N ASN A 120 -8.76 -39.50 18.53
CA ASN A 120 -9.65 -39.61 19.69
C ASN A 120 -10.68 -40.75 19.50
N LYS A 121 -11.23 -40.90 18.29
CA LYS A 121 -12.16 -41.98 17.96
C LYS A 121 -11.49 -43.33 18.12
N LYS A 122 -10.32 -43.57 17.55
CA LYS A 122 -9.54 -44.78 17.68
C LYS A 122 -9.19 -45.11 19.13
N ARG A 123 -8.92 -44.08 19.96
CA ARG A 123 -8.61 -44.27 21.37
C ARG A 123 -9.84 -44.69 22.20
N LEU A 124 -11.02 -44.23 21.86
CA LEU A 124 -12.29 -44.62 22.48
C LEU A 124 -12.68 -46.06 22.07
N ASP A 125 -12.54 -46.40 20.79
CA ASP A 125 -12.83 -47.75 20.28
C ASP A 125 -11.93 -48.78 20.95
N ASN A 126 -10.63 -48.55 21.10
CA ASN A 126 -9.71 -49.43 21.81
C ASN A 126 -10.01 -49.57 23.29
N LYS A 127 -10.53 -48.55 24.01
CA LYS A 127 -10.94 -48.64 25.38
C LYS A 127 -12.19 -49.55 25.55
N ASN A 128 -13.14 -49.48 24.61
CA ASN A 128 -14.35 -50.31 24.63
C ASN A 128 -14.05 -51.78 24.38
N ILE A 129 -13.06 -52.12 23.55
CA ILE A 129 -12.66 -53.51 23.30
C ILE A 129 -11.99 -54.09 24.54
N ASN A 130 -11.19 -53.33 25.29
CA ASN A 130 -10.50 -53.82 26.49
C ASN A 130 -11.40 -53.88 27.72
N SER A 131 -12.63 -53.38 27.69
CA SER A 131 -13.62 -53.48 28.79
C SER A 131 -14.58 -54.68 28.65
N LEU A 132 -14.46 -55.44 27.56
CA LEU A 132 -15.31 -56.64 27.27
C LEU A 132 -14.60 -57.95 27.53
N ASN A 133 -13.36 -57.96 28.06
CA ASN A 133 -12.60 -59.12 28.53
C ASN A 133 -12.42 -58.95 30.03
#